data_52b3a7c8a14df56f064491b19e9afd38
#
_entry.id   52b3a7c8a14df56f064491b19e9afd38
#
_cell.length_a   1.000
_cell.length_b   1.000
_cell.length_c   1.000
_cell.angle_alpha   90.00
_cell.angle_beta   90.00
_cell.angle_gamma   90.00
#
_symmetry.space_group_name_H-M   'P 1'
#
loop_
_entity.id
_entity.type
_entity.pdbx_description
1 polymer ?
#
loop_
_entity_poly.entity_id
_entity_poly.type
_entity_poly.pdbx_seq_one_letter_code
_entity_poly.pdbx_strand_id
1 'polypeptide(L)'
;MMEMLAPENMVRVLFSSGGSDAVEGALKISRQYWKLMGKAEKTKFFSLKHAYHGVHFGGMSVSGGIPWRRAYEPLLPGCFQIDSPFLYRNAYTEDAEELGAICAANLAREIEHQGPDTVAAFIAEPIQGAGGVIVPPANFWPLIREVCDKYDVLLIADEVITGFGRTGSMFGSRYWGVKPDIMCFAKGINSGYIPLGATVINQRVVDAWEKDDPLAPLMHGYTYSGHPLACAAAMANLNIVESEDLPGNAGTVGAYFLERLGELTQFPTVGDVRGVGLMIAVELVKDKITKEPFAPHDPYIMEIQKICRNEGAFIRIQGNKLILSPPLIFTKNHVDQAIEIMLIAFEQSKFD
;
A
#
# COMPACT_ATOMS: atom_id res chain seq x y z
N MET A 1 -9.05 -16.11 -8.35
CA MET A 1 -9.00 -14.98 -7.38
C MET A 1 -9.90 -15.25 -6.16
N MET A 2 -11.19 -15.54 -6.30
CA MET A 2 -12.05 -15.76 -5.10
C MET A 2 -11.59 -16.92 -4.24
N GLU A 3 -11.11 -18.03 -4.82
CA GLU A 3 -10.53 -19.14 -4.08
C GLU A 3 -9.28 -18.72 -3.29
N MET A 4 -8.41 -17.91 -3.89
CA MET A 4 -7.23 -17.36 -3.22
C MET A 4 -7.60 -16.46 -2.03
N LEU A 5 -8.78 -15.80 -2.07
CA LEU A 5 -9.28 -14.87 -1.06
C LEU A 5 -10.25 -15.49 -0.05
N ALA A 6 -10.52 -16.80 -0.18
CA ALA A 6 -11.39 -17.51 0.77
C ALA A 6 -10.92 -17.41 2.24
N PRO A 7 -9.60 -17.46 2.54
CA PRO A 7 -9.14 -17.30 3.92
C PRO A 7 -9.51 -15.96 4.56
N GLU A 8 -9.65 -14.89 3.77
CA GLU A 8 -10.08 -13.56 4.20
C GLU A 8 -11.61 -13.40 4.22
N ASN A 9 -12.35 -14.48 3.90
CA ASN A 9 -13.81 -14.47 3.80
C ASN A 9 -14.38 -13.50 2.75
N MET A 10 -13.63 -13.28 1.67
CA MET A 10 -14.05 -12.45 0.55
C MET A 10 -14.97 -13.22 -0.39
N VAL A 11 -16.12 -12.64 -0.74
CA VAL A 11 -17.18 -13.40 -1.42
C VAL A 11 -17.75 -12.73 -2.67
N ARG A 12 -17.49 -11.44 -2.90
CA ARG A 12 -17.95 -10.71 -4.09
C ARG A 12 -16.87 -9.79 -4.62
N VAL A 13 -16.87 -9.59 -5.93
CA VAL A 13 -15.93 -8.71 -6.64
C VAL A 13 -16.68 -7.74 -7.54
N LEU A 14 -16.24 -6.49 -7.51
CA LEU A 14 -16.56 -5.46 -8.49
C LEU A 14 -15.30 -5.20 -9.31
N PHE A 15 -15.31 -5.57 -10.58
CA PHE A 15 -14.20 -5.30 -11.48
C PHE A 15 -14.18 -3.84 -11.94
N SER A 16 -12.98 -3.34 -12.20
CA SER A 16 -12.70 -2.00 -12.68
C SER A 16 -11.50 -2.00 -13.63
N SER A 17 -11.04 -0.83 -14.08
CA SER A 17 -9.92 -0.75 -15.01
C SER A 17 -8.56 -0.45 -14.35
N GLY A 18 -8.55 -0.22 -13.04
CA GLY A 18 -7.31 0.09 -12.32
C GLY A 18 -7.49 0.33 -10.83
N GLY A 19 -6.38 0.64 -10.15
CA GLY A 19 -6.37 0.84 -8.69
C GLY A 19 -7.17 2.06 -8.22
N SER A 20 -7.12 3.16 -8.97
CA SER A 20 -7.91 4.36 -8.62
C SER A 20 -9.41 4.06 -8.65
N ASP A 21 -9.85 3.29 -9.66
CA ASP A 21 -11.23 2.84 -9.77
C ASP A 21 -11.63 1.90 -8.62
N ALA A 22 -10.74 0.96 -8.28
CA ALA A 22 -10.99 0.02 -7.20
C ALA A 22 -11.18 0.72 -5.85
N VAL A 23 -10.34 1.70 -5.55
CA VAL A 23 -10.46 2.51 -4.33
C VAL A 23 -11.74 3.34 -4.36
N GLU A 24 -12.07 3.98 -5.48
CA GLU A 24 -13.33 4.75 -5.63
C GLU A 24 -14.55 3.85 -5.36
N GLY A 25 -14.52 2.62 -5.88
CA GLY A 25 -15.53 1.59 -5.61
C GLY A 25 -15.63 1.26 -4.12
N ALA A 26 -14.50 1.05 -3.44
CA ALA A 26 -14.46 0.73 -2.01
C ALA A 26 -15.07 1.84 -1.14
N LEU A 27 -14.74 3.11 -1.42
CA LEU A 27 -15.30 4.25 -0.69
C LEU A 27 -16.82 4.39 -0.88
N LYS A 28 -17.30 4.20 -2.12
CA LYS A 28 -18.74 4.26 -2.43
C LYS A 28 -19.51 3.09 -1.80
N ILE A 29 -18.98 1.87 -1.89
CA ILE A 29 -19.55 0.68 -1.23
C ILE A 29 -19.62 0.89 0.27
N SER A 30 -18.59 1.44 0.91
CA SER A 30 -18.58 1.73 2.36
C SER A 30 -19.71 2.68 2.76
N ARG A 31 -19.91 3.78 2.03
CA ARG A 31 -21.02 4.71 2.30
C ARG A 31 -22.39 4.08 2.07
N GLN A 32 -22.55 3.30 1.00
CA GLN A 32 -23.82 2.62 0.69
C GLN A 32 -24.11 1.54 1.74
N TYR A 33 -23.11 0.75 2.15
CA TYR A 33 -23.22 -0.22 3.24
C TYR A 33 -23.85 0.40 4.49
N TRP A 34 -23.32 1.53 4.94
CA TRP A 34 -23.83 2.18 6.15
C TRP A 34 -25.25 2.71 6.00
N LYS A 35 -25.63 3.19 4.81
CA LYS A 35 -27.02 3.59 4.53
C LYS A 35 -27.98 2.40 4.60
N LEU A 36 -27.60 1.25 3.99
CA LEU A 36 -28.36 0.01 4.06
C LEU A 36 -28.46 -0.53 5.49
N MET A 37 -27.46 -0.28 6.32
CA MET A 37 -27.48 -0.60 7.75
C MET A 37 -28.27 0.39 8.60
N GLY A 38 -28.89 1.41 8.02
CA GLY A 38 -29.64 2.44 8.73
C GLY A 38 -28.76 3.46 9.48
N LYS A 39 -27.46 3.51 9.16
CA LYS A 39 -26.46 4.41 9.78
C LYS A 39 -25.96 5.44 8.75
N ALA A 40 -26.86 6.21 8.15
CA ALA A 40 -26.61 7.11 7.03
C ALA A 40 -25.57 8.22 7.34
N GLU A 41 -25.37 8.55 8.61
CA GLU A 41 -24.39 9.54 9.06
C GLU A 41 -22.94 9.04 8.97
N LYS A 42 -22.69 7.74 8.89
CA LYS A 42 -21.35 7.17 8.70
C LYS A 42 -20.83 7.45 7.27
N THR A 43 -20.19 8.60 7.09
CA THR A 43 -19.72 9.10 5.78
C THR A 43 -18.25 9.47 5.74
N LYS A 44 -17.59 9.59 6.92
CA LYS A 44 -16.21 10.03 7.08
C LYS A 44 -15.23 8.87 6.86
N PHE A 45 -14.04 9.21 6.36
CA PHE A 45 -12.96 8.26 6.15
C PHE A 45 -11.71 8.69 6.90
N PHE A 46 -11.00 7.71 7.45
CA PHE A 46 -9.65 7.89 7.95
C PHE A 46 -8.65 7.14 7.06
N SER A 47 -7.44 7.71 6.93
CA SER A 47 -6.30 7.12 6.23
C SER A 47 -4.98 7.52 6.90
N LEU A 48 -3.85 7.13 6.31
CA LEU A 48 -2.53 7.47 6.82
C LEU A 48 -1.93 8.67 6.07
N LYS A 49 -1.18 9.53 6.77
CA LYS A 49 -0.23 10.45 6.12
C LYS A 49 0.72 9.64 5.22
N HIS A 50 1.24 10.25 4.17
CA HIS A 50 2.07 9.59 3.14
C HIS A 50 1.38 8.51 2.32
N ALA A 51 0.13 8.12 2.59
CA ALA A 51 -0.61 7.15 1.79
C ALA A 51 -0.89 7.64 0.37
N TYR A 52 -1.02 6.67 -0.55
CA TYR A 52 -1.43 6.93 -1.93
C TYR A 52 -2.52 5.94 -2.33
N HIS A 53 -3.72 6.45 -2.60
CA HIS A 53 -4.91 5.65 -2.91
C HIS A 53 -5.51 5.97 -4.29
N GLY A 54 -4.70 6.49 -5.20
CA GLY A 54 -5.14 6.79 -6.57
C GLY A 54 -5.41 8.27 -6.82
N VAL A 55 -5.91 8.56 -8.03
CA VAL A 55 -6.01 9.92 -8.59
C VAL A 55 -7.45 10.38 -8.86
N HIS A 56 -8.45 9.55 -8.62
CA HIS A 56 -9.85 10.00 -8.58
C HIS A 56 -10.09 10.85 -7.34
N PHE A 57 -11.09 11.73 -7.36
CA PHE A 57 -11.34 12.64 -6.25
C PHE A 57 -11.53 11.91 -4.90
N GLY A 58 -12.20 10.76 -4.86
CA GLY A 58 -12.31 9.95 -3.65
C GLY A 58 -10.96 9.42 -3.18
N GLY A 59 -10.24 8.72 -4.05
CA GLY A 59 -8.91 8.17 -3.75
C GLY A 59 -7.90 9.25 -3.35
N MET A 60 -7.93 10.42 -4.05
CA MET A 60 -7.09 11.56 -3.73
C MET A 60 -7.42 12.17 -2.37
N SER A 61 -8.70 12.19 -1.99
CA SER A 61 -9.16 12.73 -0.71
C SER A 61 -8.69 11.93 0.50
N VAL A 62 -8.53 10.61 0.33
CA VAL A 62 -7.97 9.72 1.34
C VAL A 62 -6.46 9.51 1.19
N SER A 63 -5.81 10.07 0.17
CA SER A 63 -4.35 10.08 0.05
C SER A 63 -3.72 11.12 0.97
N GLY A 64 -2.61 10.75 1.64
CA GLY A 64 -1.95 11.61 2.62
C GLY A 64 -0.81 12.49 2.06
N GLY A 65 -0.43 12.29 0.80
CA GLY A 65 0.70 13.00 0.17
C GLY A 65 0.32 14.35 -0.44
N ILE A 66 0.83 15.45 0.09
CA ILE A 66 0.58 16.82 -0.40
C ILE A 66 0.87 16.98 -1.91
N PRO A 67 1.97 16.45 -2.49
CA PRO A 67 2.28 16.65 -3.90
C PRO A 67 1.20 16.14 -4.86
N TRP A 68 0.44 15.13 -4.45
CA TRP A 68 -0.57 14.52 -5.32
C TRP A 68 -1.93 15.23 -5.29
N ARG A 69 -2.20 16.05 -4.27
CA ARG A 69 -3.53 16.63 -4.05
C ARG A 69 -3.59 18.16 -4.16
N ARG A 70 -2.49 18.86 -3.83
CA ARG A 70 -2.47 20.33 -3.72
C ARG A 70 -3.03 21.08 -4.93
N ALA A 71 -2.79 20.58 -6.15
CA ALA A 71 -3.26 21.23 -7.38
C ALA A 71 -4.77 21.04 -7.63
N TYR A 72 -5.43 20.14 -6.90
CA TYR A 72 -6.81 19.71 -7.15
C TYR A 72 -7.76 19.98 -5.97
N GLU A 73 -7.28 20.64 -4.93
CA GLU A 73 -8.12 21.06 -3.81
C GLU A 73 -9.13 22.14 -4.22
N PRO A 74 -10.38 22.15 -3.67
CA PRO A 74 -10.82 21.36 -2.52
C PRO A 74 -11.21 19.92 -2.90
N LEU A 75 -10.92 18.98 -2.00
CA LEU A 75 -11.23 17.56 -2.13
C LEU A 75 -12.57 17.23 -1.44
N LEU A 76 -12.95 15.93 -1.39
CA LEU A 76 -14.16 15.50 -0.70
C LEU A 76 -14.08 15.79 0.80
N PRO A 77 -15.13 16.36 1.41
CA PRO A 77 -15.17 16.59 2.85
C PRO A 77 -15.23 15.28 3.63
N GLY A 78 -14.81 15.32 4.90
CA GLY A 78 -14.86 14.18 5.80
C GLY A 78 -13.77 13.13 5.57
N CYS A 79 -12.66 13.50 4.97
CA CYS A 79 -11.48 12.64 4.82
C CYS A 79 -10.35 13.18 5.70
N PHE A 80 -9.86 12.36 6.63
CA PHE A 80 -8.87 12.74 7.64
C PHE A 80 -7.65 11.80 7.57
N GLN A 81 -6.47 12.32 7.86
CA GLN A 81 -5.23 11.54 7.89
C GLN A 81 -4.64 11.56 9.30
N ILE A 82 -4.32 10.36 9.80
CA ILE A 82 -3.52 10.17 11.02
C ILE A 82 -2.06 9.90 10.66
N ASP A 83 -1.17 9.95 11.66
CA ASP A 83 0.25 9.69 11.44
C ASP A 83 0.50 8.27 10.96
N SER A 84 1.46 8.13 10.02
CA SER A 84 1.91 6.84 9.52
C SER A 84 2.76 6.11 10.57
N PRO A 85 2.70 4.76 10.60
CA PRO A 85 3.57 3.95 11.46
C PRO A 85 5.00 3.88 10.91
N PHE A 86 5.63 5.04 10.73
CA PHE A 86 6.94 5.18 10.09
C PHE A 86 8.06 5.23 11.13
N LEU A 87 8.62 4.07 11.49
CA LEU A 87 9.59 3.97 12.57
C LEU A 87 10.80 4.89 12.39
N TYR A 88 11.36 4.96 11.17
CA TYR A 88 12.53 5.79 10.90
C TYR A 88 12.27 7.29 11.05
N ARG A 89 11.03 7.77 10.77
CA ARG A 89 10.67 9.20 10.76
C ARG A 89 9.38 9.48 11.53
N ASN A 90 9.36 9.20 12.81
CA ASN A 90 8.27 9.61 13.69
C ASN A 90 8.82 10.49 14.84
N ALA A 91 7.93 11.17 15.55
CA ALA A 91 8.27 12.06 16.65
C ALA A 91 7.96 11.45 18.03
N TYR A 92 7.56 10.16 18.08
CA TYR A 92 6.99 9.56 19.28
C TYR A 92 8.01 8.68 20.02
N THR A 93 8.59 7.71 19.33
CA THR A 93 9.41 6.66 19.93
C THR A 93 10.32 5.99 18.89
N GLU A 94 11.40 5.36 19.36
CA GLU A 94 12.24 4.47 18.57
C GLU A 94 11.83 2.99 18.71
N ASP A 95 10.91 2.68 19.63
CA ASP A 95 10.38 1.34 19.80
C ASP A 95 9.25 1.05 18.84
N ALA A 96 9.36 -0.05 18.10
CA ALA A 96 8.41 -0.42 17.07
C ALA A 96 7.04 -0.81 17.63
N GLU A 97 7.00 -1.58 18.73
CA GLU A 97 5.73 -2.02 19.33
C GLU A 97 4.98 -0.84 19.95
N GLU A 98 5.71 0.06 20.63
CA GLU A 98 5.15 1.29 21.16
C GLU A 98 4.59 2.17 20.03
N LEU A 99 5.29 2.30 18.90
CA LEU A 99 4.80 3.06 17.75
C LEU A 99 3.49 2.49 17.20
N GLY A 100 3.39 1.17 17.06
CA GLY A 100 2.15 0.52 16.62
C GLY A 100 0.98 0.81 17.56
N ALA A 101 1.21 0.75 18.88
CA ALA A 101 0.21 1.08 19.89
C ALA A 101 -0.20 2.57 19.84
N ILE A 102 0.75 3.48 19.70
CA ILE A 102 0.50 4.93 19.56
C ILE A 102 -0.36 5.22 18.32
N CYS A 103 -0.04 4.60 17.17
CA CYS A 103 -0.82 4.81 15.95
C CYS A 103 -2.27 4.32 16.10
N ALA A 104 -2.49 3.17 16.71
CA ALA A 104 -3.83 2.65 16.98
C ALA A 104 -4.60 3.53 17.97
N ALA A 105 -3.94 3.99 19.02
CA ALA A 105 -4.54 4.92 19.99
C ALA A 105 -4.88 6.28 19.34
N ASN A 106 -4.06 6.76 18.41
CA ASN A 106 -4.34 7.96 17.65
C ASN A 106 -5.60 7.77 16.76
N LEU A 107 -5.73 6.63 16.07
CA LEU A 107 -6.94 6.35 15.31
C LEU A 107 -8.17 6.33 16.20
N ALA A 108 -8.12 5.65 17.35
CA ALA A 108 -9.23 5.58 18.31
C ALA A 108 -9.63 6.98 18.78
N ARG A 109 -8.68 7.80 19.19
CA ARG A 109 -8.91 9.18 19.66
C ARG A 109 -9.54 10.06 18.58
N GLU A 110 -9.04 9.96 17.34
CA GLU A 110 -9.59 10.74 16.23
C GLU A 110 -11.00 10.28 15.84
N ILE A 111 -11.30 8.99 15.90
CA ILE A 111 -12.69 8.48 15.73
C ILE A 111 -13.61 9.05 16.81
N GLU A 112 -13.18 9.04 18.07
CA GLU A 112 -13.96 9.63 19.16
C GLU A 112 -14.19 11.13 18.97
N HIS A 113 -13.14 11.85 18.54
CA HIS A 113 -13.22 13.29 18.28
C HIS A 113 -14.17 13.63 17.13
N GLN A 114 -14.19 12.83 16.06
CA GLN A 114 -15.07 13.03 14.92
C GLN A 114 -16.50 12.53 15.12
N GLY A 115 -16.75 11.77 16.18
CA GLY A 115 -18.00 11.08 16.49
C GLY A 115 -18.05 9.69 15.82
N PRO A 116 -18.00 8.61 16.62
CA PRO A 116 -17.95 7.23 16.11
C PRO A 116 -19.07 6.89 15.12
N ASP A 117 -20.26 7.44 15.35
CA ASP A 117 -21.44 7.23 14.50
C ASP A 117 -21.36 7.92 13.14
N THR A 118 -20.29 8.67 12.85
CA THR A 118 -20.08 9.37 11.58
C THR A 118 -18.95 8.79 10.74
N VAL A 119 -18.14 7.86 11.29
CA VAL A 119 -16.98 7.29 10.62
C VAL A 119 -17.37 6.01 9.87
N ALA A 120 -17.18 6.02 8.55
CA ALA A 120 -17.52 4.90 7.66
C ALA A 120 -16.42 3.85 7.59
N ALA A 121 -15.18 4.27 7.31
CA ALA A 121 -14.08 3.34 7.13
C ALA A 121 -12.71 3.96 7.44
N PHE A 122 -11.75 3.09 7.79
CA PHE A 122 -10.32 3.35 7.72
C PHE A 122 -9.75 2.63 6.51
N ILE A 123 -8.95 3.34 5.70
CA ILE A 123 -8.25 2.78 4.52
C ILE A 123 -6.74 2.93 4.68
N ALA A 124 -6.00 1.85 4.42
CA ALA A 124 -4.54 1.90 4.37
C ALA A 124 -3.96 0.83 3.44
N GLU A 125 -2.75 1.09 2.96
CA GLU A 125 -1.89 0.11 2.28
C GLU A 125 -1.25 -0.80 3.35
N PRO A 126 -1.21 -2.14 3.20
CA PRO A 126 -0.50 -3.03 4.13
C PRO A 126 0.97 -2.62 4.36
N ILE A 127 1.63 -2.11 3.35
CA ILE A 127 2.89 -1.37 3.38
C ILE A 127 2.71 -0.17 2.47
N GLN A 128 2.95 1.04 2.96
CA GLN A 128 2.77 2.25 2.15
C GLN A 128 3.83 2.32 1.05
N GLY A 129 3.42 2.08 -0.19
CA GLY A 129 4.34 2.00 -1.32
C GLY A 129 4.88 3.36 -1.76
N ALA A 130 4.00 4.19 -2.28
CA ALA A 130 4.35 5.52 -2.79
C ALA A 130 4.82 6.48 -1.69
N GLY A 131 4.49 6.24 -0.42
CA GLY A 131 5.03 6.96 0.73
C GLY A 131 6.52 6.71 0.98
N GLY A 132 7.10 5.70 0.34
CA GLY A 132 8.52 5.35 0.44
C GLY A 132 8.77 4.02 1.14
N VAL A 133 7.96 3.04 0.88
CA VAL A 133 7.99 1.70 1.48
C VAL A 133 8.00 1.79 3.02
N ILE A 134 6.94 2.40 3.56
CA ILE A 134 6.77 2.48 5.01
C ILE A 134 6.22 1.14 5.50
N VAL A 135 7.08 0.37 6.15
CA VAL A 135 6.75 -0.92 6.76
C VAL A 135 6.22 -0.66 8.17
N PRO A 136 4.97 -1.03 8.48
CA PRO A 136 4.43 -0.82 9.82
C PRO A 136 5.04 -1.81 10.83
N PRO A 137 5.04 -1.49 12.13
CA PRO A 137 5.32 -2.45 13.19
C PRO A 137 4.39 -3.68 13.15
N ALA A 138 4.88 -4.81 13.64
CA ALA A 138 4.15 -6.09 13.56
C ALA A 138 2.77 -6.05 14.24
N ASN A 139 2.64 -5.29 15.32
CA ASN A 139 1.39 -5.14 16.06
C ASN A 139 0.43 -4.08 15.49
N PHE A 140 0.84 -3.28 14.50
CA PHE A 140 0.02 -2.19 13.95
C PHE A 140 -1.33 -2.69 13.40
N TRP A 141 -1.29 -3.63 12.45
CA TRP A 141 -2.49 -4.11 11.78
C TRP A 141 -3.49 -4.84 12.71
N PRO A 142 -3.03 -5.74 13.61
CA PRO A 142 -3.92 -6.31 14.64
C PRO A 142 -4.61 -5.24 15.48
N LEU A 143 -3.87 -4.26 15.98
CA LEU A 143 -4.42 -3.17 16.80
C LEU A 143 -5.39 -2.26 16.02
N ILE A 144 -5.09 -1.97 14.75
CA ILE A 144 -6.01 -1.23 13.87
C ILE A 144 -7.33 -2.00 13.66
N ARG A 145 -7.27 -3.33 13.49
CA ARG A 145 -8.48 -4.16 13.37
C ARG A 145 -9.31 -4.08 14.65
N GLU A 146 -8.69 -4.19 15.81
CA GLU A 146 -9.38 -4.04 17.11
C GLU A 146 -10.07 -2.67 17.25
N VAL A 147 -9.40 -1.60 16.85
CA VAL A 147 -10.00 -0.25 16.86
C VAL A 147 -11.20 -0.19 15.91
N CYS A 148 -11.06 -0.69 14.69
CA CYS A 148 -12.16 -0.71 13.72
C CYS A 148 -13.35 -1.53 14.22
N ASP A 149 -13.12 -2.67 14.87
CA ASP A 149 -14.17 -3.50 15.46
C ASP A 149 -14.86 -2.80 16.63
N LYS A 150 -14.10 -2.19 17.53
CA LYS A 150 -14.61 -1.45 18.69
C LYS A 150 -15.60 -0.34 18.30
N TYR A 151 -15.30 0.39 17.22
CA TYR A 151 -16.11 1.55 16.80
C TYR A 151 -17.05 1.23 15.63
N ASP A 152 -17.16 -0.04 15.24
CA ASP A 152 -17.98 -0.46 14.10
C ASP A 152 -17.62 0.35 12.83
N VAL A 153 -16.33 0.39 12.49
CA VAL A 153 -15.76 1.06 11.31
C VAL A 153 -15.26 0.00 10.33
N LEU A 154 -15.54 0.15 9.04
CA LEU A 154 -15.03 -0.78 8.03
C LEU A 154 -13.52 -0.62 7.85
N LEU A 155 -12.81 -1.74 7.70
CA LEU A 155 -11.39 -1.77 7.36
C LEU A 155 -11.20 -2.05 5.88
N ILE A 156 -10.57 -1.12 5.15
CA ILE A 156 -10.22 -1.26 3.74
C ILE A 156 -8.72 -1.46 3.60
N ALA A 157 -8.29 -2.59 3.05
CA ALA A 157 -6.90 -2.82 2.68
C ALA A 157 -6.68 -2.46 1.20
N ASP A 158 -5.82 -1.48 0.95
CA ASP A 158 -5.36 -1.16 -0.40
C ASP A 158 -4.18 -2.06 -0.78
N GLU A 159 -4.51 -3.18 -1.42
CA GLU A 159 -3.57 -4.21 -1.88
C GLU A 159 -3.07 -3.97 -3.32
N VAL A 160 -3.25 -2.78 -3.85
CA VAL A 160 -2.87 -2.45 -5.24
C VAL A 160 -1.38 -2.69 -5.51
N ILE A 161 -0.51 -2.51 -4.50
CA ILE A 161 0.92 -2.84 -4.60
C ILE A 161 1.25 -4.16 -3.89
N THR A 162 0.73 -4.37 -2.71
CA THR A 162 1.10 -5.50 -1.83
C THR A 162 0.48 -6.83 -2.22
N GLY A 163 -0.60 -6.79 -3.00
CA GLY A 163 -1.27 -8.01 -3.48
C GLY A 163 -0.43 -8.82 -4.47
N PHE A 164 -0.76 -10.11 -4.55
CA PHE A 164 -0.23 -11.09 -5.50
C PHE A 164 1.27 -11.35 -5.37
N GLY A 165 1.75 -11.48 -4.11
CA GLY A 165 3.05 -12.05 -3.82
C GLY A 165 4.16 -11.08 -3.42
N ARG A 166 3.96 -9.77 -3.60
CA ARG A 166 5.00 -8.74 -3.42
C ARG A 166 5.69 -8.78 -2.06
N THR A 167 4.97 -9.10 -0.99
CA THR A 167 5.46 -9.10 0.41
C THR A 167 6.01 -10.45 0.87
N GLY A 168 6.09 -11.46 -0.01
CA GLY A 168 6.39 -12.83 0.40
C GLY A 168 5.14 -13.61 0.85
N SER A 169 3.98 -12.97 0.82
CA SER A 169 2.67 -13.58 1.02
C SER A 169 1.77 -13.21 -0.17
N MET A 170 0.74 -14.02 -0.45
CA MET A 170 -0.19 -13.74 -1.56
C MET A 170 -0.80 -12.33 -1.43
N PHE A 171 -1.12 -11.91 -0.20
CA PHE A 171 -1.64 -10.57 0.11
C PHE A 171 -0.91 -9.97 1.30
N GLY A 172 -0.73 -8.65 1.31
CA GLY A 172 -0.07 -7.94 2.39
C GLY A 172 -0.88 -8.01 3.70
N SER A 173 -2.20 -7.95 3.65
CA SER A 173 -3.06 -8.16 4.81
C SER A 173 -2.87 -9.56 5.44
N ARG A 174 -2.67 -10.58 4.61
CA ARG A 174 -2.36 -11.95 5.07
C ARG A 174 -0.99 -12.03 5.75
N TYR A 175 0.00 -11.31 5.23
CA TYR A 175 1.33 -11.21 5.86
C TYR A 175 1.23 -10.71 7.31
N TRP A 176 0.33 -9.75 7.56
CA TRP A 176 0.09 -9.18 8.90
C TRP A 176 -0.99 -9.93 9.71
N GLY A 177 -1.56 -11.00 9.18
CA GLY A 177 -2.60 -11.79 9.85
C GLY A 177 -3.92 -11.05 10.06
N VAL A 178 -4.23 -10.02 9.27
CA VAL A 178 -5.45 -9.21 9.39
C VAL A 178 -6.47 -9.57 8.31
N LYS A 179 -7.76 -9.52 8.67
CA LYS A 179 -8.88 -9.71 7.75
C LYS A 179 -9.62 -8.39 7.54
N PRO A 180 -9.43 -7.72 6.41
CA PRO A 180 -10.17 -6.50 6.08
C PRO A 180 -11.62 -6.81 5.69
N ASP A 181 -12.48 -5.79 5.70
CA ASP A 181 -13.85 -5.87 5.20
C ASP A 181 -13.91 -5.69 3.69
N ILE A 182 -13.00 -4.88 3.14
CA ILE A 182 -12.89 -4.57 1.72
C ILE A 182 -11.41 -4.61 1.32
N MET A 183 -11.12 -5.13 0.13
CA MET A 183 -9.78 -5.15 -0.44
C MET A 183 -9.78 -4.54 -1.85
N CYS A 184 -8.77 -3.71 -2.16
CA CYS A 184 -8.60 -3.09 -3.48
C CYS A 184 -7.40 -3.70 -4.20
N PHE A 185 -7.57 -4.10 -5.45
CA PHE A 185 -6.54 -4.74 -6.25
C PHE A 185 -6.35 -4.08 -7.62
N ALA A 186 -5.13 -4.13 -8.13
CA ALA A 186 -4.75 -3.82 -9.50
C ALA A 186 -3.35 -4.39 -9.78
N LYS A 187 -2.56 -3.78 -10.64
CA LYS A 187 -1.13 -4.07 -10.94
C LYS A 187 -0.83 -5.58 -11.02
N GLY A 188 -0.45 -6.19 -9.89
CA GLY A 188 -0.10 -7.61 -9.80
C GLY A 188 -1.20 -8.57 -10.20
N ILE A 189 -2.47 -8.15 -10.26
CA ILE A 189 -3.59 -8.99 -10.68
C ILE A 189 -3.38 -9.58 -12.08
N ASN A 190 -2.71 -8.85 -12.97
CA ASN A 190 -2.36 -9.32 -14.32
C ASN A 190 -1.00 -8.82 -14.81
N SER A 191 -0.11 -8.43 -13.89
CA SER A 191 1.26 -7.95 -14.18
C SER A 191 1.34 -6.80 -15.20
N GLY A 192 0.28 -6.02 -15.33
CA GLY A 192 0.24 -4.84 -16.21
C GLY A 192 0.02 -5.14 -17.70
N TYR A 193 -0.32 -6.36 -18.08
CA TYR A 193 -0.59 -6.70 -19.48
C TYR A 193 -1.81 -5.99 -20.04
N ILE A 194 -2.88 -5.83 -19.24
CA ILE A 194 -4.13 -5.15 -19.65
C ILE A 194 -4.68 -4.39 -18.43
N PRO A 195 -5.32 -3.21 -18.62
CA PRO A 195 -5.97 -2.51 -17.52
C PRO A 195 -7.01 -3.39 -16.81
N LEU A 196 -6.81 -3.60 -15.51
CA LEU A 196 -7.74 -4.31 -14.63
C LEU A 196 -7.53 -3.87 -13.19
N GLY A 197 -8.65 -3.68 -12.49
CA GLY A 197 -8.71 -3.50 -11.05
C GLY A 197 -9.87 -4.29 -10.48
N ALA A 198 -9.90 -4.43 -9.16
CA ALA A 198 -10.99 -5.10 -8.47
C ALA A 198 -11.16 -4.54 -7.06
N THR A 199 -12.42 -4.32 -6.67
CA THR A 199 -12.82 -4.11 -5.28
C THR A 199 -13.49 -5.39 -4.82
N VAL A 200 -13.00 -5.99 -3.73
CA VAL A 200 -13.50 -7.25 -3.21
C VAL A 200 -14.05 -7.02 -1.80
N ILE A 201 -15.18 -7.62 -1.50
CA ILE A 201 -15.90 -7.42 -0.23
C ILE A 201 -16.18 -8.75 0.47
N ASN A 202 -16.15 -8.71 1.79
CA ASN A 202 -16.42 -9.87 2.63
C ASN A 202 -17.93 -10.12 2.81
N GLN A 203 -18.27 -11.24 3.46
CA GLN A 203 -19.66 -11.65 3.69
C GLN A 203 -20.42 -10.60 4.51
N ARG A 204 -19.81 -10.03 5.56
CA ARG A 204 -20.41 -8.97 6.38
C ARG A 204 -20.94 -7.80 5.53
N VAL A 205 -20.13 -7.37 4.56
CA VAL A 205 -20.53 -6.27 3.68
C VAL A 205 -21.64 -6.71 2.73
N VAL A 206 -21.55 -7.90 2.16
CA VAL A 206 -22.58 -8.45 1.24
C VAL A 206 -23.93 -8.58 1.90
N ASP A 207 -24.01 -9.03 3.14
CA ASP A 207 -25.26 -9.24 3.88
C ASP A 207 -26.14 -7.99 3.95
N ALA A 208 -25.55 -6.79 3.88
CA ALA A 208 -26.31 -5.54 3.85
C ALA A 208 -27.15 -5.39 2.57
N TRP A 209 -26.75 -6.01 1.46
CA TRP A 209 -27.45 -5.98 0.18
C TRP A 209 -28.54 -7.05 0.03
N GLU A 210 -28.68 -7.97 0.98
CA GLU A 210 -29.75 -8.96 0.98
C GLU A 210 -31.11 -8.40 1.42
N LYS A 211 -31.12 -7.15 1.86
CA LYS A 211 -32.32 -6.42 2.26
C LYS A 211 -33.07 -5.89 1.04
N ASP A 212 -34.41 -5.96 1.09
CA ASP A 212 -35.25 -5.29 0.11
C ASP A 212 -35.31 -3.78 0.45
N ASP A 213 -34.34 -3.04 -0.11
CA ASP A 213 -34.16 -1.61 0.15
C ASP A 213 -34.00 -0.88 -1.19
N PRO A 214 -34.70 0.24 -1.42
CA PRO A 214 -34.55 1.05 -2.63
C PRO A 214 -33.13 1.53 -2.91
N LEU A 215 -32.27 1.59 -1.90
CA LEU A 215 -30.86 1.95 -2.02
C LEU A 215 -29.93 0.76 -2.32
N ALA A 216 -30.47 -0.48 -2.36
CA ALA A 216 -29.66 -1.69 -2.62
C ALA A 216 -29.02 -1.72 -4.02
N PRO A 217 -29.64 -1.24 -5.12
CA PRO A 217 -28.97 -1.26 -6.42
C PRO A 217 -27.62 -0.50 -6.38
N LEU A 218 -26.53 -1.21 -6.71
CA LEU A 218 -25.20 -0.62 -6.77
C LEU A 218 -25.07 0.22 -8.07
N MET A 219 -25.34 1.51 -7.99
CA MET A 219 -25.26 2.44 -9.12
C MET A 219 -23.80 2.89 -9.32
N HIS A 220 -22.89 1.93 -9.48
CA HIS A 220 -21.46 2.14 -9.71
C HIS A 220 -20.89 1.01 -10.56
N GLY A 221 -20.08 1.39 -11.55
CA GLY A 221 -19.38 0.49 -12.44
C GLY A 221 -18.73 1.28 -13.56
N TYR A 222 -17.92 0.60 -14.35
CA TYR A 222 -17.20 1.18 -15.48
C TYR A 222 -17.54 0.40 -16.76
N THR A 223 -17.47 1.05 -17.90
CA THR A 223 -17.80 0.43 -19.20
C THR A 223 -17.01 -0.85 -19.45
N TYR A 224 -15.75 -0.88 -19.01
CA TYR A 224 -14.85 -2.03 -19.20
C TYR A 224 -14.74 -2.92 -17.97
N SER A 225 -15.63 -2.82 -16.99
CA SER A 225 -15.66 -3.73 -15.84
C SER A 225 -15.79 -5.17 -16.29
N GLY A 226 -14.88 -6.04 -15.85
CA GLY A 226 -14.91 -7.48 -16.19
C GLY A 226 -14.64 -7.77 -17.65
N HIS A 227 -13.89 -6.93 -18.37
CA HIS A 227 -13.57 -7.15 -19.79
C HIS A 227 -12.98 -8.54 -20.00
N PRO A 228 -13.55 -9.38 -20.91
CA PRO A 228 -13.15 -10.80 -21.03
C PRO A 228 -11.65 -11.02 -21.25
N LEU A 229 -11.02 -10.19 -22.10
CA LEU A 229 -9.59 -10.30 -22.37
C LEU A 229 -8.76 -9.96 -21.12
N ALA A 230 -9.17 -8.95 -20.34
CA ALA A 230 -8.48 -8.58 -19.11
C ALA A 230 -8.60 -9.68 -18.03
N CYS A 231 -9.79 -10.29 -17.92
CA CYS A 231 -10.00 -11.43 -17.03
C CYS A 231 -9.19 -12.67 -17.46
N ALA A 232 -9.11 -12.95 -18.78
CA ALA A 232 -8.31 -14.05 -19.30
C ALA A 232 -6.81 -13.86 -19.02
N ALA A 233 -6.28 -12.64 -19.23
CA ALA A 233 -4.90 -12.29 -18.90
C ALA A 233 -4.64 -12.43 -17.38
N ALA A 234 -5.57 -11.98 -16.54
CA ALA A 234 -5.47 -12.14 -15.10
C ALA A 234 -5.47 -13.62 -14.67
N MET A 235 -6.32 -14.46 -15.26
CA MET A 235 -6.33 -15.89 -14.99
C MET A 235 -4.99 -16.54 -15.32
N ALA A 236 -4.43 -16.26 -16.50
CA ALA A 236 -3.12 -16.76 -16.89
C ALA A 236 -2.01 -16.31 -15.91
N ASN A 237 -1.99 -15.01 -15.57
CA ASN A 237 -1.02 -14.46 -14.63
C ASN A 237 -1.14 -15.07 -13.23
N LEU A 238 -2.35 -15.17 -12.68
CA LEU A 238 -2.56 -15.71 -11.32
C LEU A 238 -2.19 -17.20 -11.25
N ASN A 239 -2.45 -17.96 -12.31
CA ASN A 239 -2.00 -19.36 -12.38
C ASN A 239 -0.47 -19.47 -12.31
N ILE A 240 0.27 -18.57 -13.00
CA ILE A 240 1.73 -18.53 -12.92
C ILE A 240 2.20 -18.14 -11.51
N VAL A 241 1.61 -17.10 -10.94
CA VAL A 241 1.95 -16.63 -9.58
C VAL A 241 1.80 -17.76 -8.54
N GLU A 242 0.77 -18.58 -8.68
CA GLU A 242 0.49 -19.68 -7.76
C GLU A 242 1.34 -20.92 -8.08
N SER A 243 1.39 -21.36 -9.35
CA SER A 243 2.09 -22.59 -9.75
C SER A 243 3.61 -22.50 -9.61
N GLU A 244 4.18 -21.30 -9.72
CA GLU A 244 5.62 -21.05 -9.57
C GLU A 244 5.98 -20.58 -8.14
N ASP A 245 5.02 -20.56 -7.21
CA ASP A 245 5.19 -20.04 -5.85
C ASP A 245 5.94 -18.69 -5.81
N LEU A 246 5.52 -17.74 -6.64
CA LEU A 246 6.18 -16.44 -6.69
C LEU A 246 6.13 -15.66 -5.36
N PRO A 247 5.10 -15.81 -4.49
CA PRO A 247 5.16 -15.28 -3.14
C PRO A 247 6.30 -15.87 -2.31
N GLY A 248 6.50 -17.18 -2.33
CA GLY A 248 7.61 -17.85 -1.63
C GLY A 248 8.98 -17.40 -2.15
N ASN A 249 9.12 -17.26 -3.47
CA ASN A 249 10.33 -16.68 -4.08
C ASN A 249 10.56 -15.23 -3.59
N ALA A 250 9.52 -14.38 -3.59
CA ALA A 250 9.64 -13.00 -3.14
C ALA A 250 10.04 -12.90 -1.66
N GLY A 251 9.55 -13.80 -0.81
CA GLY A 251 9.96 -13.89 0.59
C GLY A 251 11.45 -14.24 0.72
N THR A 252 11.88 -15.31 0.07
CA THR A 252 13.25 -15.82 0.16
C THR A 252 14.28 -14.89 -0.47
N VAL A 253 14.02 -14.44 -1.70
CA VAL A 253 14.95 -13.54 -2.42
C VAL A 253 14.91 -12.14 -1.83
N GLY A 254 13.73 -11.70 -1.36
CA GLY A 254 13.57 -10.40 -0.69
C GLY A 254 14.37 -10.31 0.61
N ALA A 255 14.36 -11.36 1.44
CA ALA A 255 15.16 -11.41 2.66
C ALA A 255 16.67 -11.33 2.34
N TYR A 256 17.12 -12.09 1.32
CA TYR A 256 18.50 -12.02 0.84
C TYR A 256 18.84 -10.62 0.31
N PHE A 257 17.92 -10.00 -0.45
CA PHE A 257 18.16 -8.66 -0.99
C PHE A 257 18.27 -7.61 0.11
N LEU A 258 17.40 -7.69 1.13
CA LEU A 258 17.44 -6.78 2.28
C LEU A 258 18.76 -6.92 3.06
N GLU A 259 19.21 -8.16 3.27
CA GLU A 259 20.51 -8.45 3.88
C GLU A 259 21.67 -7.80 3.10
N ARG A 260 21.72 -8.04 1.79
CA ARG A 260 22.77 -7.51 0.91
C ARG A 260 22.73 -5.97 0.82
N LEU A 261 21.54 -5.36 0.81
CA LEU A 261 21.40 -3.90 0.86
C LEU A 261 21.92 -3.28 2.16
N GLY A 262 22.04 -4.06 3.22
CA GLY A 262 22.74 -3.67 4.45
C GLY A 262 24.18 -3.21 4.21
N GLU A 263 24.86 -3.71 3.16
CA GLU A 263 26.21 -3.28 2.78
C GLU A 263 26.26 -1.78 2.41
N LEU A 264 25.17 -1.23 1.90
CA LEU A 264 25.09 0.21 1.57
C LEU A 264 25.10 1.11 2.81
N THR A 265 24.83 0.57 3.99
CA THR A 265 24.85 1.37 5.23
C THR A 265 26.24 1.87 5.59
N GLN A 266 27.32 1.37 4.98
CA GLN A 266 28.66 1.91 5.10
C GLN A 266 28.78 3.35 4.55
N PHE A 267 27.96 3.71 3.59
CA PHE A 267 27.96 5.07 3.04
C PHE A 267 27.30 6.06 4.01
N PRO A 268 27.91 7.24 4.23
CA PRO A 268 27.39 8.23 5.18
C PRO A 268 26.00 8.77 4.79
N THR A 269 25.66 8.69 3.53
CA THR A 269 24.40 9.18 2.98
C THR A 269 23.24 8.17 3.02
N VAL A 270 23.48 6.92 3.42
CA VAL A 270 22.42 5.91 3.57
C VAL A 270 21.92 5.90 5.00
N GLY A 271 20.74 6.46 5.22
CA GLY A 271 20.14 6.61 6.53
C GLY A 271 19.33 5.40 7.01
N ASP A 272 18.62 4.74 6.08
CA ASP A 272 17.76 3.61 6.41
C ASP A 272 17.60 2.66 5.21
N VAL A 273 17.53 1.36 5.50
CA VAL A 273 17.20 0.30 4.54
C VAL A 273 16.08 -0.52 5.13
N ARG A 274 14.93 -0.55 4.45
CA ARG A 274 13.73 -1.22 4.94
C ARG A 274 12.96 -1.90 3.81
N GLY A 275 12.19 -2.92 4.15
CA GLY A 275 11.35 -3.62 3.19
C GLY A 275 10.80 -4.93 3.71
N VAL A 276 9.91 -5.53 2.92
CA VAL A 276 9.35 -6.87 3.12
C VAL A 276 9.19 -7.52 1.75
N GLY A 277 9.67 -8.74 1.60
CA GLY A 277 9.68 -9.40 0.32
C GLY A 277 10.47 -8.61 -0.73
N LEU A 278 9.93 -8.48 -1.92
CA LEU A 278 10.51 -7.67 -3.00
C LEU A 278 9.91 -6.25 -3.06
N MET A 279 9.65 -5.64 -1.93
CA MET A 279 9.22 -4.26 -1.77
C MET A 279 10.14 -3.57 -0.78
N ILE A 280 11.15 -2.86 -1.28
CA ILE A 280 12.29 -2.38 -0.50
C ILE A 280 12.56 -0.90 -0.82
N ALA A 281 13.04 -0.15 0.17
CA ALA A 281 13.55 1.21 0.00
C ALA A 281 14.90 1.38 0.69
N VAL A 282 15.78 2.15 0.03
CA VAL A 282 16.99 2.73 0.63
C VAL A 282 16.74 4.22 0.77
N GLU A 283 16.75 4.74 1.98
CA GLU A 283 16.52 6.14 2.25
C GLU A 283 17.83 6.90 2.42
N LEU A 284 17.98 7.97 1.66
CA LEU A 284 19.18 8.80 1.64
C LEU A 284 18.99 10.03 2.53
N VAL A 285 20.04 10.38 3.25
CA VAL A 285 20.11 11.53 4.15
C VAL A 285 21.42 12.25 3.98
N LYS A 286 21.45 13.56 4.24
CA LYS A 286 22.68 14.34 4.30
C LYS A 286 23.48 14.04 5.56
N ASP A 287 22.76 13.75 6.64
CA ASP A 287 23.34 13.44 7.95
C ASP A 287 22.50 12.36 8.66
N LYS A 288 23.16 11.32 9.12
CA LYS A 288 22.49 10.15 9.77
C LYS A 288 21.92 10.47 11.15
N ILE A 289 22.51 11.42 11.86
CA ILE A 289 22.12 11.75 13.24
C ILE A 289 20.84 12.59 13.20
N THR A 290 20.85 13.66 12.41
CA THR A 290 19.69 14.55 12.26
C THR A 290 18.64 13.97 11.32
N LYS A 291 18.99 12.95 10.55
CA LYS A 291 18.15 12.37 9.46
C LYS A 291 17.75 13.43 8.43
N GLU A 292 18.57 14.47 8.20
CA GLU A 292 18.26 15.55 7.26
C GLU A 292 18.08 14.98 5.84
N PRO A 293 16.89 15.15 5.22
CA PRO A 293 16.66 14.62 3.89
C PRO A 293 17.35 15.48 2.83
N PHE A 294 17.69 14.87 1.71
CA PHE A 294 18.04 15.59 0.49
C PHE A 294 16.82 16.35 -0.07
N ALA A 295 17.08 17.44 -0.77
CA ALA A 295 16.04 18.13 -1.52
C ALA A 295 15.49 17.26 -2.66
N PRO A 296 14.24 17.49 -3.10
CA PRO A 296 13.74 16.85 -4.30
C PRO A 296 14.65 17.13 -5.51
N HIS A 297 15.00 16.10 -6.27
CA HIS A 297 15.91 16.18 -7.44
C HIS A 297 17.33 16.65 -7.10
N ASP A 298 17.81 16.38 -5.88
CA ASP A 298 19.17 16.69 -5.49
C ASP A 298 20.18 16.06 -6.47
N PRO A 299 21.20 16.81 -6.92
CA PRO A 299 22.18 16.34 -7.91
C PRO A 299 22.87 15.03 -7.50
N TYR A 300 23.17 14.85 -6.22
CA TYR A 300 23.78 13.62 -5.70
C TYR A 300 22.89 12.38 -5.94
N ILE A 301 21.60 12.48 -5.62
CA ILE A 301 20.65 11.36 -5.84
C ILE A 301 20.45 11.09 -7.34
N MET A 302 20.38 12.15 -8.13
CA MET A 302 20.23 12.03 -9.59
C MET A 302 21.45 11.39 -10.23
N GLU A 303 22.66 11.64 -9.72
CA GLU A 303 23.89 11.00 -10.22
C GLU A 303 23.92 9.53 -9.87
N ILE A 304 23.56 9.13 -8.62
CA ILE A 304 23.40 7.71 -8.25
C ILE A 304 22.46 7.01 -9.24
N GLN A 305 21.28 7.58 -9.51
CA GLN A 305 20.33 6.98 -10.44
C GLN A 305 20.89 6.85 -11.86
N LYS A 306 21.59 7.87 -12.31
CA LYS A 306 22.19 7.92 -13.65
C LYS A 306 23.27 6.84 -13.80
N ILE A 307 24.13 6.69 -12.80
CA ILE A 307 25.17 5.64 -12.81
C ILE A 307 24.52 4.26 -12.81
N CYS A 308 23.58 4.00 -11.88
CA CYS A 308 22.83 2.73 -11.85
C CYS A 308 22.22 2.42 -13.21
N ARG A 309 21.60 3.42 -13.87
CA ARG A 309 20.97 3.23 -15.17
C ARG A 309 21.98 2.91 -16.28
N ASN A 310 23.15 3.55 -16.27
CA ASN A 310 24.22 3.31 -17.25
C ASN A 310 24.80 1.89 -17.09
N GLU A 311 24.87 1.39 -15.85
CA GLU A 311 25.32 0.04 -15.52
C GLU A 311 24.20 -1.03 -15.69
N GLY A 312 23.00 -0.63 -16.14
CA GLY A 312 21.91 -1.55 -16.48
C GLY A 312 20.83 -1.73 -15.42
N ALA A 313 20.87 -0.99 -14.31
CA ALA A 313 19.85 -1.05 -13.27
C ALA A 313 18.96 0.21 -13.28
N PHE A 314 17.66 0.05 -13.61
CA PHE A 314 16.70 1.14 -13.50
C PHE A 314 16.07 1.18 -12.11
N ILE A 315 16.48 2.17 -11.30
CA ILE A 315 15.99 2.37 -9.93
C ILE A 315 15.07 3.59 -9.90
N ARG A 316 13.87 3.40 -9.33
CA ARG A 316 12.92 4.51 -9.13
C ARG A 316 13.36 5.37 -7.96
N ILE A 317 13.41 6.68 -8.17
CA ILE A 317 13.57 7.67 -7.09
C ILE A 317 12.20 8.21 -6.66
N GLN A 318 12.03 8.36 -5.34
CA GLN A 318 10.92 9.08 -4.75
C GLN A 318 11.39 9.99 -3.62
N GLY A 319 11.54 11.27 -3.93
CA GLY A 319 12.19 12.22 -3.03
C GLY A 319 13.64 11.82 -2.78
N ASN A 320 13.96 11.49 -1.54
CA ASN A 320 15.27 11.00 -1.11
C ASN A 320 15.34 9.48 -0.94
N LYS A 321 14.46 8.72 -1.60
CA LYS A 321 14.38 7.26 -1.46
C LYS A 321 14.60 6.58 -2.79
N LEU A 322 15.45 5.56 -2.80
CA LEU A 322 15.58 4.59 -3.88
C LEU A 322 14.58 3.48 -3.63
N ILE A 323 13.63 3.29 -4.55
CA ILE A 323 12.56 2.29 -4.42
C ILE A 323 12.88 1.10 -5.31
N LEU A 324 12.98 -0.07 -4.69
CA LEU A 324 13.31 -1.34 -5.31
C LEU A 324 12.09 -2.26 -5.28
N SER A 325 11.54 -2.54 -6.45
CA SER A 325 10.37 -3.42 -6.63
C SER A 325 10.57 -4.26 -7.89
N PRO A 326 11.60 -5.16 -7.89
CA PRO A 326 11.91 -5.96 -9.06
C PRO A 326 10.79 -6.96 -9.39
N PRO A 327 10.80 -7.60 -10.57
CA PRO A 327 9.88 -8.69 -10.89
C PRO A 327 9.91 -9.79 -9.83
N LEU A 328 8.78 -10.46 -9.59
CA LEU A 328 8.69 -11.53 -8.58
C LEU A 328 9.56 -12.75 -8.90
N ILE A 329 9.96 -12.92 -10.14
CA ILE A 329 10.91 -13.95 -10.62
C ILE A 329 12.38 -13.59 -10.39
N PHE A 330 12.67 -12.51 -9.68
CA PHE A 330 14.04 -12.09 -9.36
C PHE A 330 14.78 -13.19 -8.61
N THR A 331 16.07 -13.38 -8.91
CA THR A 331 16.90 -14.43 -8.29
C THR A 331 18.00 -13.81 -7.45
N LYS A 332 18.68 -14.61 -6.61
CA LYS A 332 19.85 -14.14 -5.85
C LYS A 332 20.95 -13.60 -6.76
N ASN A 333 21.18 -14.20 -7.92
CA ASN A 333 22.15 -13.69 -8.88
C ASN A 333 21.79 -12.28 -9.41
N HIS A 334 20.50 -12.03 -9.65
CA HIS A 334 20.03 -10.68 -10.00
C HIS A 334 20.21 -9.69 -8.83
N VAL A 335 20.03 -10.15 -7.59
CA VAL A 335 20.33 -9.35 -6.41
C VAL A 335 21.80 -8.97 -6.36
N ASP A 336 22.70 -9.93 -6.52
CA ASP A 336 24.14 -9.67 -6.48
C ASP A 336 24.55 -8.63 -7.53
N GLN A 337 24.06 -8.77 -8.76
CA GLN A 337 24.29 -7.80 -9.83
C GLN A 337 23.76 -6.41 -9.48
N ALA A 338 22.54 -6.32 -8.89
CA ALA A 338 21.97 -5.05 -8.50
C ALA A 338 22.78 -4.38 -7.38
N ILE A 339 23.26 -5.14 -6.40
CA ILE A 339 24.11 -4.65 -5.31
C ILE A 339 25.45 -4.13 -5.84
N GLU A 340 26.12 -4.89 -6.73
CA GLU A 340 27.38 -4.45 -7.36
C GLU A 340 27.21 -3.11 -8.09
N ILE A 341 26.14 -2.97 -8.86
CA ILE A 341 25.83 -1.72 -9.57
C ILE A 341 25.58 -0.57 -8.57
N MET A 342 24.83 -0.84 -7.50
CA MET A 342 24.55 0.19 -6.49
C MET A 342 25.84 0.60 -5.74
N LEU A 343 26.70 -0.34 -5.37
CA LEU A 343 27.99 -0.03 -4.75
C LEU A 343 28.84 0.88 -5.65
N ILE A 344 29.00 0.54 -6.94
CA ILE A 344 29.68 1.38 -7.92
C ILE A 344 29.07 2.78 -7.97
N ALA A 345 27.73 2.87 -7.98
CA ALA A 345 27.04 4.15 -8.04
C ALA A 345 27.33 5.03 -6.81
N PHE A 346 27.30 4.45 -5.62
CA PHE A 346 27.60 5.18 -4.38
C PHE A 346 29.07 5.57 -4.25
N GLU A 347 30.01 4.72 -4.71
CA GLU A 347 31.45 5.02 -4.69
C GLU A 347 31.83 6.15 -5.66
N GLN A 348 31.18 6.20 -6.83
CA GLN A 348 31.47 7.20 -7.86
C GLN A 348 30.74 8.53 -7.60
N SER A 349 29.63 8.50 -6.88
CA SER A 349 28.88 9.73 -6.56
C SER A 349 29.54 10.45 -5.40
N LYS A 350 29.89 11.74 -5.61
CA LYS A 350 30.48 12.58 -4.56
C LYS A 350 29.39 13.35 -3.84
N PHE A 351 29.42 13.26 -2.53
CA PHE A 351 28.67 14.11 -1.63
C PHE A 351 29.66 15.00 -0.87
N ASP A 352 29.67 16.28 -1.21
CA ASP A 352 30.56 17.30 -0.63
C ASP A 352 29.93 17.93 0.63
#